data_ea6803f68a0c09939f85a8a82fb20e32
#
_entry.id   ea6803f68a0c09939f85a8a82fb20e32
#
_cell.length_a   1.000
_cell.length_b   1.000
_cell.length_c   1.000
_cell.angle_alpha   90.00
_cell.angle_beta   90.00
_cell.angle_gamma   90.00
#
_symmetry.space_group_name_H-M   'P 1'
#
loop_
_entity.id
_entity.type
_entity.pdbx_description
1 polymer ?
#
loop_
_entity_poly.entity_id
_entity_poly.type
_entity_poly.pdbx_seq_one_letter_code
_entity_poly.pdbx_strand_id
1 'polypeptide(L)'
;EAFLVAVNDPANFQAVDDLLRLLGRSDAEIVLASEGTILSAIGYAYDLGRDSAQEFIRIMNGDSADSIISEIEETADLLDDTSDAPIIKLVNLVLAQAIKDRASDIHIEPYAASLKIRYRIDGMLYNLLNLPRRIQSPLVSRIKIMARLNIAEKRLPQDGRIEVKIGDKNVDIRVSVIPTAFGERVVLRLLDKSQAIL
;
A
#
# COMPACT_ATOMS: atom_id res chain seq x y z
N GLU A 1 6.64 2.77 32.42
CA GLU A 1 5.88 3.49 31.37
C GLU A 1 4.40 3.28 31.63
N ALA A 2 3.63 4.38 31.70
CA ALA A 2 2.18 4.31 31.84
C ALA A 2 1.57 3.74 30.57
N PHE A 3 0.66 2.78 30.70
CA PHE A 3 -0.06 2.17 29.60
C PHE A 3 -1.47 2.78 29.54
N LEU A 4 -1.83 3.35 28.39
CA LEU A 4 -3.07 4.07 28.19
C LEU A 4 -3.95 3.32 27.18
N VAL A 5 -5.23 3.08 27.54
CA VAL A 5 -6.23 2.46 26.67
C VAL A 5 -7.35 3.46 26.39
N ALA A 6 -7.52 3.79 25.11
CA ALA A 6 -8.63 4.64 24.69
C ALA A 6 -9.87 3.78 24.37
N VAL A 7 -11.02 4.14 24.91
CA VAL A 7 -12.31 3.46 24.68
C VAL A 7 -13.36 4.47 24.22
N ASN A 8 -14.27 4.02 23.35
CA ASN A 8 -15.41 4.83 22.91
C ASN A 8 -16.69 4.55 23.71
N ASP A 9 -16.75 3.39 24.35
CA ASP A 9 -17.84 3.00 25.25
C ASP A 9 -17.28 2.65 26.64
N PRO A 10 -17.56 3.47 27.67
CA PRO A 10 -17.06 3.22 29.01
C PRO A 10 -17.68 1.98 29.69
N ALA A 11 -18.78 1.44 29.15
CA ALA A 11 -19.42 0.24 29.68
C ALA A 11 -18.80 -1.07 29.17
N ASN A 12 -17.90 -1.01 28.18
CA ASN A 12 -17.28 -2.21 27.59
C ASN A 12 -16.01 -2.65 28.35
N PHE A 13 -16.20 -2.96 29.64
CA PHE A 13 -15.09 -3.40 30.52
C PHE A 13 -14.47 -4.73 30.06
N GLN A 14 -15.28 -5.62 29.49
CA GLN A 14 -14.82 -6.95 29.09
C GLN A 14 -13.74 -6.84 28.00
N ALA A 15 -13.90 -5.95 27.01
CA ALA A 15 -12.92 -5.74 25.97
C ALA A 15 -11.59 -5.20 26.52
N VAL A 16 -11.65 -4.35 27.56
CA VAL A 16 -10.45 -3.84 28.23
C VAL A 16 -9.73 -4.93 29.00
N ASP A 17 -10.48 -5.76 29.77
CA ASP A 17 -9.92 -6.89 30.51
C ASP A 17 -9.25 -7.91 29.59
N ASP A 18 -9.90 -8.23 28.46
CA ASP A 18 -9.37 -9.16 27.46
C ASP A 18 -8.08 -8.61 26.81
N LEU A 19 -8.05 -7.30 26.51
CA LEU A 19 -6.85 -6.63 25.98
C LEU A 19 -5.70 -6.69 26.99
N LEU A 20 -5.95 -6.36 28.27
CA LEU A 20 -4.93 -6.38 29.30
C LEU A 20 -4.37 -7.80 29.52
N ARG A 21 -5.22 -8.83 29.49
CA ARG A 21 -4.79 -10.23 29.55
C ARG A 21 -3.90 -10.59 28.37
N LEU A 22 -4.30 -10.21 27.16
CA LEU A 22 -3.56 -10.50 25.93
C LEU A 22 -2.16 -9.85 25.94
N LEU A 23 -2.05 -8.66 26.54
CA LEU A 23 -0.79 -7.93 26.65
C LEU A 23 0.02 -8.30 27.91
N GLY A 24 -0.50 -9.22 28.76
CA GLY A 24 0.16 -9.64 30.01
C GLY A 24 0.30 -8.51 31.02
N ARG A 25 -0.64 -7.54 31.02
CA ARG A 25 -0.63 -6.37 31.92
C ARG A 25 -1.79 -6.46 32.92
N SER A 26 -1.59 -5.88 34.10
CA SER A 26 -2.58 -5.84 35.16
C SER A 26 -3.27 -4.50 35.33
N ASP A 27 -2.71 -3.43 34.74
CA ASP A 27 -3.18 -2.06 34.89
C ASP A 27 -3.00 -1.24 33.61
N ALA A 28 -3.93 -0.33 33.38
CA ALA A 28 -3.87 0.69 32.34
C ALA A 28 -4.68 1.92 32.76
N GLU A 29 -4.27 3.08 32.32
CA GLU A 29 -5.09 4.29 32.38
C GLU A 29 -6.13 4.25 31.25
N ILE A 30 -7.42 4.36 31.61
CA ILE A 30 -8.52 4.29 30.63
C ILE A 30 -8.96 5.72 30.29
N VAL A 31 -8.98 6.06 29.01
CA VAL A 31 -9.41 7.38 28.50
C VAL A 31 -10.62 7.19 27.60
N LEU A 32 -11.63 8.04 27.79
CA LEU A 32 -12.78 8.08 26.91
C LEU A 32 -12.47 8.96 25.69
N ALA A 33 -12.65 8.40 24.49
CA ALA A 33 -12.46 9.13 23.25
C ALA A 33 -13.54 8.77 22.22
N SER A 34 -13.83 9.66 21.28
CA SER A 34 -14.76 9.35 20.19
C SER A 34 -14.18 8.28 19.26
N GLU A 35 -15.04 7.47 18.64
CA GLU A 35 -14.63 6.46 17.66
C GLU A 35 -13.75 7.06 16.56
N GLY A 36 -14.14 8.23 16.02
CA GLY A 36 -13.36 8.93 15.01
C GLY A 36 -11.97 9.35 15.50
N THR A 37 -11.83 9.75 16.77
CA THR A 37 -10.54 10.10 17.38
C THR A 37 -9.66 8.87 17.54
N ILE A 38 -10.23 7.74 17.99
CA ILE A 38 -9.50 6.47 18.13
C ILE A 38 -9.02 5.98 16.77
N LEU A 39 -9.88 5.94 15.75
CA LEU A 39 -9.52 5.53 14.41
C LEU A 39 -8.46 6.46 13.79
N SER A 40 -8.55 7.77 14.02
CA SER A 40 -7.53 8.73 13.57
C SER A 40 -6.19 8.51 14.27
N ALA A 41 -6.20 8.23 15.58
CA ALA A 41 -4.98 7.95 16.34
C ALA A 41 -4.33 6.63 15.92
N ILE A 42 -5.13 5.60 15.64
CA ILE A 42 -4.66 4.34 15.06
C ILE A 42 -4.02 4.60 13.70
N GLY A 43 -4.71 5.31 12.81
CA GLY A 43 -4.19 5.71 11.49
C GLY A 43 -2.85 6.43 11.62
N TYR A 44 -2.77 7.43 12.50
CA TYR A 44 -1.56 8.19 12.76
C TYR A 44 -0.41 7.33 13.33
N ALA A 45 -0.68 6.44 14.28
CA ALA A 45 0.33 5.54 14.84
C ALA A 45 0.86 4.53 13.81
N TYR A 46 -0.02 4.04 12.93
CA TYR A 46 0.40 3.19 11.81
C TYR A 46 1.09 3.99 10.70
N ASP A 47 0.73 5.26 10.48
CA ASP A 47 1.41 6.16 9.53
C ASP A 47 2.79 6.60 10.06
N LEU A 48 2.96 6.81 11.38
CA LEU A 48 4.29 7.04 11.99
C LEU A 48 5.21 5.81 11.85
N GLY A 49 4.66 4.60 11.90
CA GLY A 49 5.39 3.39 11.55
C GLY A 49 5.79 3.34 10.06
N ARG A 50 5.16 4.16 9.21
CA ARG A 50 5.43 4.32 7.77
C ARG A 50 6.45 5.41 7.46
N ASP A 51 6.67 6.39 8.33
CA ASP A 51 7.82 7.30 8.19
C ASP A 51 9.13 6.50 8.17
N SER A 52 9.17 5.35 8.87
CA SER A 52 10.26 4.38 8.72
C SER A 52 10.28 3.70 7.35
N ALA A 53 9.15 3.58 6.65
CA ALA A 53 9.09 3.04 5.30
C ALA A 53 9.53 4.07 4.25
N GLN A 54 9.16 5.34 4.42
CA GLN A 54 9.67 6.45 3.61
C GLN A 54 11.16 6.68 3.89
N GLU A 55 11.60 6.52 5.12
CA GLU A 55 13.00 6.58 5.49
C GLU A 55 13.79 5.37 4.99
N PHE A 56 13.16 4.19 4.90
CA PHE A 56 13.76 3.00 4.30
C PHE A 56 13.87 3.12 2.76
N ILE A 57 12.92 3.81 2.13
CA ILE A 57 12.99 4.23 0.73
C ILE A 57 14.18 5.17 0.51
N ARG A 58 14.39 6.12 1.43
CA ARG A 58 15.57 7.00 1.48
C ARG A 58 16.88 6.22 1.61
N ILE A 59 16.88 5.18 2.43
CA ILE A 59 18.10 4.42 2.76
C ILE A 59 18.44 3.40 1.66
N MET A 60 17.45 2.78 0.99
CA MET A 60 17.73 1.74 -0.02
C MET A 60 18.27 2.26 -1.35
N ASN A 61 17.96 3.50 -1.75
CA ASN A 61 18.36 4.03 -3.06
C ASN A 61 19.00 5.44 -3.03
N GLY A 62 19.11 6.08 -1.88
CA GLY A 62 19.54 7.50 -1.84
C GLY A 62 18.51 8.48 -2.40
N ASP A 63 17.43 7.98 -2.98
CA ASP A 63 16.36 8.78 -3.57
C ASP A 63 15.10 8.70 -2.70
N SER A 64 14.56 9.87 -2.32
CA SER A 64 13.26 9.93 -1.63
C SER A 64 12.12 9.61 -2.63
N ALA A 65 10.95 9.17 -2.12
CA ALA A 65 9.77 9.03 -2.97
C ALA A 65 9.44 10.34 -3.70
N ASP A 66 9.69 11.48 -3.06
CA ASP A 66 9.57 12.81 -3.65
C ASP A 66 10.60 13.03 -4.78
N SER A 67 11.81 12.49 -4.68
CA SER A 67 12.82 12.50 -5.73
C SER A 67 12.40 11.68 -6.94
N ILE A 68 11.84 10.47 -6.71
CA ILE A 68 11.30 9.64 -7.79
C ILE A 68 10.09 10.33 -8.45
N ILE A 69 9.21 10.95 -7.67
CA ILE A 69 8.08 11.72 -8.18
C ILE A 69 8.59 12.93 -8.98
N SER A 70 9.59 13.66 -8.49
CA SER A 70 10.22 14.77 -9.21
C SER A 70 10.89 14.30 -10.50
N GLU A 71 11.62 13.18 -10.48
CA GLU A 71 12.23 12.57 -11.67
C GLU A 71 11.17 12.17 -12.72
N ILE A 72 10.02 11.64 -12.27
CA ILE A 72 8.88 11.36 -13.15
C ILE A 72 8.26 12.66 -13.66
N GLU A 73 8.22 13.72 -12.84
CA GLU A 73 7.70 15.03 -13.20
C GLU A 73 8.58 15.74 -14.23
N GLU A 74 9.89 15.72 -14.05
CA GLU A 74 10.87 16.28 -14.99
C GLU A 74 10.90 15.52 -16.32
N THR A 75 10.79 14.18 -16.29
CA THR A 75 10.77 13.36 -17.50
C THR A 75 9.46 13.49 -18.29
N ALA A 76 8.35 13.81 -17.63
CA ALA A 76 7.06 14.02 -18.28
C ALA A 76 6.97 15.36 -19.04
N ASP A 77 7.80 16.35 -18.67
CA ASP A 77 7.91 17.65 -19.38
C ASP A 77 8.85 17.60 -20.60
N LEU A 78 9.73 16.60 -20.67
CA LEU A 78 10.58 16.35 -21.82
C LEU A 78 9.84 15.39 -22.76
N LEU A 79 9.18 15.94 -23.77
CA LEU A 79 8.39 15.25 -24.80
C LEU A 79 9.20 14.30 -25.70
N ASP A 80 10.45 14.03 -25.36
CA ASP A 80 11.32 13.10 -26.08
C ASP A 80 12.19 12.32 -25.08
N ASP A 81 11.94 11.08 -25.06
CA ASP A 81 12.75 9.97 -24.57
C ASP A 81 12.17 9.21 -23.35
N THR A 82 11.71 8.11 -23.70
CA THR A 82 11.12 6.93 -23.08
C THR A 82 11.97 6.35 -21.95
N SER A 83 12.24 7.07 -20.89
CA SER A 83 12.78 6.43 -19.69
C SER A 83 11.65 5.88 -18.82
N ASP A 84 11.27 4.61 -19.03
CA ASP A 84 10.40 3.86 -18.12
C ASP A 84 11.03 3.63 -16.73
N ALA A 85 12.28 4.04 -16.54
CA ALA A 85 13.06 3.78 -15.35
C ALA A 85 12.40 4.28 -14.05
N PRO A 86 11.83 5.51 -13.96
CA PRO A 86 11.18 5.96 -12.73
C PRO A 86 9.91 5.17 -12.39
N ILE A 87 9.13 4.79 -13.40
CA ILE A 87 7.91 3.97 -13.21
C ILE A 87 8.27 2.55 -12.78
N ILE A 88 9.34 1.99 -13.33
CA ILE A 88 9.85 0.67 -12.93
C ILE A 88 10.30 0.70 -11.47
N LYS A 89 11.05 1.73 -11.06
CA LYS A 89 11.47 1.93 -9.67
C LYS A 89 10.25 2.04 -8.75
N LEU A 90 9.23 2.84 -9.13
CA LEU A 90 8.00 3.00 -8.35
C LEU A 90 7.26 1.69 -8.16
N VAL A 91 7.07 0.89 -9.23
CA VAL A 91 6.40 -0.42 -9.13
C VAL A 91 7.18 -1.37 -8.21
N ASN A 92 8.50 -1.46 -8.40
CA ASN A 92 9.35 -2.32 -7.58
C ASN A 92 9.32 -1.92 -6.11
N LEU A 93 9.31 -0.62 -5.82
CA LEU A 93 9.20 -0.07 -4.48
C LEU A 93 7.87 -0.45 -3.82
N VAL A 94 6.75 -0.22 -4.53
CA VAL A 94 5.41 -0.56 -4.04
C VAL A 94 5.31 -2.06 -3.73
N LEU A 95 5.84 -2.92 -4.60
CA LEU A 95 5.84 -4.37 -4.40
C LEU A 95 6.73 -4.79 -3.21
N ALA A 96 7.96 -4.27 -3.13
CA ALA A 96 8.90 -4.60 -2.07
C ALA A 96 8.35 -4.19 -0.69
N GLN A 97 7.76 -2.99 -0.60
CA GLN A 97 7.16 -2.51 0.64
C GLN A 97 5.93 -3.33 1.04
N ALA A 98 5.05 -3.70 0.09
CA ALA A 98 3.90 -4.54 0.36
C ALA A 98 4.28 -5.91 0.95
N ILE A 99 5.36 -6.52 0.44
CA ILE A 99 5.87 -7.80 0.92
C ILE A 99 6.47 -7.64 2.33
N LYS A 100 7.22 -6.57 2.57
CA LYS A 100 7.79 -6.25 3.89
C LYS A 100 6.70 -6.07 4.93
N ASP A 101 5.63 -5.33 4.59
CA ASP A 101 4.50 -5.04 5.47
C ASP A 101 3.49 -6.21 5.56
N ARG A 102 3.78 -7.33 4.89
CA ARG A 102 2.90 -8.51 4.80
C ARG A 102 1.48 -8.17 4.33
N ALA A 103 1.39 -7.23 3.39
CA ALA A 103 0.11 -6.88 2.79
C ALA A 103 -0.47 -8.05 2.01
N SER A 104 -1.77 -8.27 2.12
CA SER A 104 -2.49 -9.27 1.32
C SER A 104 -2.80 -8.77 -0.08
N ASP A 105 -3.13 -7.47 -0.20
CA ASP A 105 -3.53 -6.84 -1.46
C ASP A 105 -2.93 -5.44 -1.58
N ILE A 106 -2.62 -5.04 -2.82
CA ILE A 106 -2.28 -3.67 -3.19
C ILE A 106 -3.42 -3.16 -4.08
N HIS A 107 -3.98 -2.01 -3.71
CA HIS A 107 -5.02 -1.34 -4.47
C HIS A 107 -4.45 -0.06 -5.09
N ILE A 108 -4.54 0.05 -6.41
CA ILE A 108 -4.15 1.23 -7.18
C ILE A 108 -5.45 1.81 -7.76
N GLU A 109 -5.89 2.93 -7.21
CA GLU A 109 -7.22 3.45 -7.42
C GLU A 109 -7.18 4.86 -7.99
N PRO A 110 -7.73 5.06 -9.21
CA PRO A 110 -7.84 6.37 -9.79
C PRO A 110 -9.02 7.15 -9.20
N TYR A 111 -8.76 8.42 -8.92
CA TYR A 111 -9.74 9.42 -8.54
C TYR A 111 -9.74 10.59 -9.55
N ALA A 112 -10.64 11.54 -9.39
CA ALA A 112 -10.76 12.68 -10.31
C ALA A 112 -9.46 13.47 -10.47
N ALA A 113 -8.74 13.73 -9.37
CA ALA A 113 -7.52 14.54 -9.35
C ALA A 113 -6.24 13.78 -8.98
N SER A 114 -6.35 12.53 -8.52
CA SER A 114 -5.21 11.80 -7.96
C SER A 114 -5.30 10.30 -8.23
N LEU A 115 -4.20 9.62 -8.03
CA LEU A 115 -4.07 8.16 -7.99
C LEU A 115 -3.66 7.77 -6.58
N LYS A 116 -4.46 6.93 -5.91
CA LYS A 116 -4.13 6.44 -4.57
C LYS A 116 -3.62 5.01 -4.64
N ILE A 117 -2.54 4.75 -3.92
CA ILE A 117 -2.03 3.39 -3.69
C ILE A 117 -2.28 3.06 -2.23
N ARG A 118 -2.97 1.94 -2.01
CA ARG A 118 -3.35 1.47 -0.67
C ARG A 118 -2.95 0.02 -0.49
N TYR A 119 -2.55 -0.34 0.73
CA TYR A 119 -2.30 -1.73 1.12
C TYR A 119 -3.43 -2.26 1.98
N ARG A 120 -3.74 -3.53 1.81
CA ARG A 120 -4.55 -4.27 2.76
C ARG A 120 -3.63 -5.07 3.68
N ILE A 121 -3.64 -4.74 4.98
CA ILE A 121 -2.88 -5.43 6.01
C ILE A 121 -3.88 -5.84 7.08
N ASP A 122 -3.92 -7.12 7.44
CA ASP A 122 -4.85 -7.69 8.42
C ASP A 122 -6.32 -7.29 8.20
N GLY A 123 -6.74 -7.28 6.93
CA GLY A 123 -8.10 -6.92 6.51
C GLY A 123 -8.37 -5.42 6.36
N MET A 124 -7.52 -4.55 6.91
CA MET A 124 -7.67 -3.09 6.87
C MET A 124 -6.94 -2.47 5.67
N LEU A 125 -7.52 -1.40 5.09
CA LEU A 125 -6.90 -0.66 3.99
C LEU A 125 -6.18 0.59 4.52
N TYR A 126 -4.88 0.69 4.21
CA TYR A 126 -4.03 1.81 4.58
C TYR A 126 -3.59 2.57 3.33
N ASN A 127 -3.58 3.91 3.41
CA ASN A 127 -3.03 4.73 2.33
C ASN A 127 -1.49 4.66 2.37
N LEU A 128 -0.88 4.29 1.24
CA LEU A 128 0.56 4.32 1.10
C LEU A 128 1.03 5.60 0.41
N LEU A 129 0.50 5.86 -0.79
CA LEU A 129 0.90 6.98 -1.64
C LEU A 129 -0.34 7.67 -2.21
N ASN A 130 -0.23 8.98 -2.39
CA ASN A 130 -1.17 9.78 -3.16
C ASN A 130 -0.40 10.49 -4.27
N LEU A 131 -0.57 10.04 -5.50
CA LEU A 131 0.20 10.45 -6.67
C LEU A 131 -0.62 11.35 -7.58
N PRO A 132 0.01 12.22 -8.38
CA PRO A 132 -0.67 12.95 -9.43
C PRO A 132 -1.32 12.00 -10.43
N ARG A 133 -2.49 12.39 -10.97
CA ARG A 133 -3.25 11.55 -11.93
C ARG A 133 -2.45 11.16 -13.17
N ARG A 134 -1.51 11.99 -13.61
CA ARG A 134 -0.64 11.71 -14.78
C ARG A 134 0.17 10.43 -14.65
N ILE A 135 0.48 10.00 -13.43
CA ILE A 135 1.22 8.74 -13.15
C ILE A 135 0.37 7.49 -13.45
N GLN A 136 -0.97 7.61 -13.48
CA GLN A 136 -1.87 6.48 -13.64
C GLN A 136 -1.59 5.66 -14.91
N SER A 137 -1.57 6.31 -16.07
CA SER A 137 -1.44 5.61 -17.35
C SER A 137 -0.12 4.83 -17.46
N PRO A 138 1.05 5.43 -17.23
CA PRO A 138 2.31 4.70 -17.30
C PRO A 138 2.43 3.60 -16.23
N LEU A 139 1.92 3.84 -15.00
CA LEU A 139 1.93 2.83 -13.93
C LEU A 139 1.08 1.61 -14.29
N VAL A 140 -0.15 1.83 -14.75
CA VAL A 140 -1.06 0.74 -15.16
C VAL A 140 -0.49 -0.02 -16.36
N SER A 141 0.05 0.69 -17.37
CA SER A 141 0.70 0.06 -18.53
C SER A 141 1.86 -0.83 -18.11
N ARG A 142 2.70 -0.38 -17.18
CA ARG A 142 3.82 -1.17 -16.65
C ARG A 142 3.34 -2.45 -15.96
N ILE A 143 2.30 -2.35 -15.12
CA ILE A 143 1.71 -3.52 -14.45
C ILE A 143 1.10 -4.49 -15.45
N LYS A 144 0.41 -4.00 -16.49
CA LYS A 144 -0.14 -4.83 -17.57
C LYS A 144 0.96 -5.58 -18.32
N ILE A 145 2.08 -4.92 -18.64
CA ILE A 145 3.25 -5.56 -19.26
C ILE A 145 3.76 -6.70 -18.37
N MET A 146 3.95 -6.45 -17.09
CA MET A 146 4.44 -7.45 -16.14
C MET A 146 3.47 -8.64 -16.01
N ALA A 147 2.16 -8.37 -16.07
CA ALA A 147 1.11 -9.38 -16.00
C ALA A 147 0.76 -10.03 -17.35
N ARG A 148 1.43 -9.63 -18.44
CA ARG A 148 1.18 -10.08 -19.83
C ARG A 148 -0.25 -9.80 -20.29
N LEU A 149 -0.81 -8.65 -19.89
CA LEU A 149 -2.13 -8.17 -20.27
C LEU A 149 -2.08 -7.24 -21.48
N ASN A 150 -3.22 -7.04 -22.12
CA ASN A 150 -3.34 -6.13 -23.27
C ASN A 150 -3.33 -4.66 -22.81
N ILE A 151 -2.30 -3.92 -23.20
CA ILE A 151 -2.11 -2.51 -22.83
C ILE A 151 -3.13 -1.60 -23.56
N ALA A 152 -3.45 -1.95 -24.81
CA ALA A 152 -4.34 -1.13 -25.66
C ALA A 152 -5.81 -1.21 -25.21
N GLU A 153 -6.26 -2.32 -24.63
CA GLU A 153 -7.61 -2.48 -24.14
C GLU A 153 -7.76 -1.86 -22.74
N LYS A 154 -8.61 -0.82 -22.64
CA LYS A 154 -8.85 -0.06 -21.39
C LYS A 154 -10.31 -0.10 -20.95
N ARG A 155 -11.18 -0.76 -21.71
CA ARG A 155 -12.62 -0.78 -21.49
C ARG A 155 -13.14 -2.08 -20.89
N LEU A 156 -12.35 -3.13 -20.97
CA LEU A 156 -12.74 -4.46 -20.50
C LEU A 156 -11.89 -4.86 -19.29
N PRO A 157 -12.48 -5.57 -18.32
CA PRO A 157 -11.72 -6.18 -17.24
C PRO A 157 -10.68 -7.18 -17.77
N GLN A 158 -9.52 -7.23 -17.11
CA GLN A 158 -8.45 -8.15 -17.45
C GLN A 158 -7.87 -8.74 -16.17
N ASP A 159 -7.56 -10.02 -16.20
CA ASP A 159 -6.90 -10.74 -15.12
C ASP A 159 -5.61 -11.37 -15.61
N GLY A 160 -4.57 -11.33 -14.76
CA GLY A 160 -3.26 -11.87 -15.08
C GLY A 160 -2.49 -12.28 -13.85
N ARG A 161 -1.21 -12.61 -14.06
CA ARG A 161 -0.32 -13.07 -13.01
C ARG A 161 1.07 -12.50 -13.22
N ILE A 162 1.73 -12.13 -12.12
CA ILE A 162 3.12 -11.70 -12.09
C ILE A 162 3.86 -12.64 -11.15
N GLU A 163 4.99 -13.17 -11.58
CA GLU A 163 5.93 -13.87 -10.71
C GLU A 163 7.16 -12.98 -10.51
N VAL A 164 7.44 -12.62 -9.26
CA VAL A 164 8.60 -11.80 -8.91
C VAL A 164 9.44 -12.49 -7.85
N LYS A 165 10.75 -12.30 -7.97
CA LYS A 165 11.69 -12.67 -6.93
C LYS A 165 12.13 -11.40 -6.21
N ILE A 166 11.83 -11.31 -4.91
CA ILE A 166 12.21 -10.18 -4.07
C ILE A 166 13.05 -10.72 -2.91
N GLY A 167 14.36 -10.42 -2.94
CA GLY A 167 15.33 -11.09 -2.07
C GLY A 167 15.34 -12.59 -2.35
N ASP A 168 15.18 -13.39 -1.28
CA ASP A 168 15.15 -14.86 -1.39
C ASP A 168 13.73 -15.44 -1.57
N LYS A 169 12.70 -14.58 -1.62
CA LYS A 169 11.29 -15.02 -1.73
C LYS A 169 10.80 -14.95 -3.17
N ASN A 170 10.19 -16.05 -3.63
CA ASN A 170 9.40 -16.06 -4.84
C ASN A 170 7.95 -15.77 -4.49
N VAL A 171 7.43 -14.64 -4.99
CA VAL A 171 6.07 -14.18 -4.73
C VAL A 171 5.27 -14.29 -6.02
N ASP A 172 4.11 -14.94 -5.93
CA ASP A 172 3.12 -15.01 -6.99
C ASP A 172 2.07 -13.93 -6.74
N ILE A 173 1.78 -13.12 -7.73
CA ILE A 173 0.87 -11.98 -7.61
C ILE A 173 -0.24 -12.13 -8.64
N ARG A 174 -1.48 -12.24 -8.18
CA ARG A 174 -2.65 -12.16 -9.06
C ARG A 174 -3.00 -10.70 -9.30
N VAL A 175 -3.18 -10.36 -10.57
CA VAL A 175 -3.47 -8.99 -11.03
C VAL A 175 -4.87 -8.97 -11.60
N SER A 176 -5.70 -8.04 -11.13
CA SER A 176 -7.00 -7.74 -11.72
C SER A 176 -7.04 -6.26 -12.08
N VAL A 177 -7.38 -5.98 -13.34
CA VAL A 177 -7.52 -4.61 -13.87
C VAL A 177 -8.97 -4.40 -14.26
N ILE A 178 -9.61 -3.36 -13.71
CA ILE A 178 -11.03 -3.09 -13.87
C ILE A 178 -11.24 -1.65 -14.34
N PRO A 179 -11.94 -1.41 -15.44
CA PRO A 179 -12.32 -0.05 -15.86
C PRO A 179 -13.21 0.64 -14.83
N THR A 180 -12.94 1.91 -14.56
CA THR A 180 -13.75 2.77 -13.69
C THR A 180 -13.98 4.14 -14.33
N ALA A 181 -14.80 4.99 -13.71
CA ALA A 181 -15.10 6.31 -14.23
C ALA A 181 -13.88 7.22 -14.40
N PHE A 182 -12.81 7.01 -13.58
CA PHE A 182 -11.61 7.83 -13.61
C PHE A 182 -10.41 7.14 -14.25
N GLY A 183 -10.61 5.97 -14.87
CA GLY A 183 -9.58 5.15 -15.49
C GLY A 183 -9.55 3.74 -14.94
N GLU A 184 -8.48 3.00 -15.14
CA GLU A 184 -8.37 1.62 -14.72
C GLU A 184 -7.93 1.51 -13.26
N ARG A 185 -8.70 0.76 -12.46
CA ARG A 185 -8.31 0.32 -11.10
C ARG A 185 -7.53 -0.97 -11.23
N VAL A 186 -6.44 -1.09 -10.46
CA VAL A 186 -5.66 -2.33 -10.39
C VAL A 186 -5.69 -2.85 -8.96
N VAL A 187 -5.89 -4.17 -8.83
CA VAL A 187 -5.75 -4.89 -7.57
C VAL A 187 -4.70 -5.98 -7.76
N LEU A 188 -3.69 -5.98 -6.91
CA LEU A 188 -2.62 -6.96 -6.89
C LEU A 188 -2.75 -7.77 -5.60
N ARG A 189 -3.09 -9.07 -5.70
CA ARG A 189 -3.14 -9.98 -4.55
C ARG A 189 -1.84 -10.74 -4.45
N LEU A 190 -1.15 -10.59 -3.31
CA LEU A 190 0.11 -11.27 -3.03
C LEU A 190 -0.18 -12.67 -2.48
N LEU A 191 0.42 -13.68 -3.09
CA LEU A 191 0.32 -15.08 -2.69
C LEU A 191 1.72 -15.55 -2.27
N ASP A 192 1.95 -15.66 -0.98
CA ASP A 192 3.21 -16.18 -0.46
C ASP A 192 3.23 -17.71 -0.65
N LYS A 193 4.09 -18.20 -1.56
CA LYS A 193 4.29 -19.64 -1.78
C LYS A 193 4.98 -20.34 -0.62
N SER A 194 5.55 -19.61 0.34
CA SER A 194 6.22 -20.19 1.51
C SER A 194 5.24 -20.70 2.57
N GLN A 195 3.96 -20.35 2.47
CA GLN A 195 2.88 -20.91 3.30
C GLN A 195 2.16 -22.05 2.57
N ALA A 196 2.91 -22.95 1.94
CA ALA A 196 2.33 -24.22 1.51
C ALA A 196 1.82 -24.96 2.75
N ILE A 197 0.52 -25.10 2.82
CA ILE A 197 -0.22 -25.85 3.83
C ILE A 197 0.40 -27.26 3.90
N LEU A 198 0.90 -27.61 5.07
CA LEU A 198 1.19 -28.98 5.46
C LEU A 198 -0.11 -29.75 5.61
#